data_78a7d9c84489f4e39e549653990f039b
#
_entry.id   78a7d9c84489f4e39e549653990f039b
#
_cell.length_a   1.000
_cell.length_b   1.000
_cell.length_c   1.000
_cell.angle_alpha   90.00
_cell.angle_beta   90.00
_cell.angle_gamma   90.00
#
_symmetry.space_group_name_H-M   'P 1'
#
loop_
_entity.id
_entity.type
_entity.pdbx_description
1 polymer ?
#
loop_
_entity_poly.entity_id
_entity_poly.type
_entity_poly.pdbx_seq_one_letter_code
_entity_poly.pdbx_strand_id
1 'polypeptide(L)'
;MALIRDYDPQDAAQLEHCIVELQSFEKALEPNRADGQKIAPAYRERLLTQCNQSQGKIFVAQADGIVIAFICVLSRVDEEELIEENPEFAYITDVVVLPAYRGRGIGRALLQYAEAYAIQQGAAVLKVDVLAANTAAREL
;
A
#
# COMPACT_ATOMS: atom_id res chain seq x y z
N MET A 1 -14.61 14.76 -3.68
CA MET A 1 -14.48 13.39 -4.22
C MET A 1 -13.01 13.11 -4.55
N ALA A 2 -12.50 11.95 -4.20
CA ALA A 2 -11.12 11.60 -4.48
C ALA A 2 -10.98 10.99 -5.88
N LEU A 3 -9.93 11.38 -6.60
CA LEU A 3 -9.55 10.78 -7.87
C LEU A 3 -8.46 9.75 -7.63
N ILE A 4 -8.68 8.51 -8.03
CA ILE A 4 -7.68 7.45 -7.96
C ILE A 4 -6.97 7.35 -9.31
N ARG A 5 -5.65 7.36 -9.27
CA ARG A 5 -4.80 7.31 -10.45
C ARG A 5 -3.47 6.64 -10.13
N ASP A 6 -2.68 6.37 -11.17
CA ASP A 6 -1.32 5.85 -10.99
C ASP A 6 -0.43 6.89 -10.29
N TYR A 7 0.49 6.40 -9.49
CA TYR A 7 1.56 7.20 -8.92
C TYR A 7 2.42 7.80 -10.03
N ASP A 8 2.80 9.06 -9.85
CA ASP A 8 3.73 9.78 -10.72
C ASP A 8 4.94 10.24 -9.88
N PRO A 9 6.17 10.29 -10.43
CA PRO A 9 7.33 10.76 -9.67
C PRO A 9 7.16 12.14 -9.03
N GLN A 10 6.30 12.99 -9.56
CA GLN A 10 5.97 14.29 -8.96
C GLN A 10 5.23 14.15 -7.63
N ASP A 11 4.68 12.99 -7.35
CA ASP A 11 3.96 12.70 -6.09
C ASP A 11 4.89 12.29 -4.95
N ALA A 12 6.21 12.21 -5.19
CA ALA A 12 7.16 11.62 -4.24
C ALA A 12 7.07 12.20 -2.83
N ALA A 13 7.06 13.53 -2.70
CA ALA A 13 6.99 14.18 -1.38
C ALA A 13 5.68 13.89 -0.66
N GLN A 14 4.57 13.87 -1.39
CA GLN A 14 3.24 13.58 -0.81
C GLN A 14 3.10 12.10 -0.45
N LEU A 15 3.69 11.21 -1.24
CA LEU A 15 3.74 9.79 -0.91
C LEU A 15 4.55 9.55 0.37
N GLU A 16 5.69 10.22 0.52
CA GLU A 16 6.50 10.16 1.74
C GLU A 16 5.71 10.65 2.96
N HIS A 17 4.91 11.70 2.80
CA HIS A 17 4.04 12.19 3.88
C HIS A 17 3.04 11.10 4.32
N CYS A 18 2.45 10.38 3.39
CA CYS A 18 1.57 9.26 3.71
C CYS A 18 2.32 8.13 4.43
N ILE A 19 3.56 7.86 4.03
CA ILE A 19 4.42 6.85 4.68
C ILE A 19 4.72 7.26 6.12
N VAL A 20 5.01 8.54 6.36
CA VAL A 20 5.22 9.07 7.73
C VAL A 20 4.00 8.80 8.60
N GLU A 21 2.81 9.08 8.08
CA GLU A 21 1.56 8.85 8.82
C GLU A 21 1.34 7.37 9.13
N LEU A 22 1.60 6.48 8.17
CA LEU A 22 1.50 5.03 8.38
C LEU A 22 2.47 4.57 9.48
N GLN A 23 3.74 4.96 9.37
CA GLN A 23 4.77 4.53 10.31
C GLN A 23 4.51 5.08 11.71
N SER A 24 4.03 6.31 11.82
CA SER A 24 3.67 6.91 13.11
C SER A 24 2.51 6.17 13.77
N PHE A 25 1.51 5.79 12.99
CA PHE A 25 0.38 4.99 13.47
C PHE A 25 0.85 3.61 13.95
N GLU A 26 1.67 2.91 13.15
CA GLU A 26 2.17 1.60 13.49
C GLU A 26 3.16 1.63 14.66
N LYS A 27 3.94 2.71 14.79
CA LYS A 27 4.85 2.91 15.93
C LYS A 27 4.07 3.06 17.24
N ALA A 28 2.89 3.66 17.21
CA ALA A 28 2.03 3.74 18.38
C ALA A 28 1.55 2.35 18.86
N LEU A 29 1.40 1.39 17.92
CA LEU A 29 1.05 0.01 18.22
C LEU A 29 2.27 -0.86 18.57
N GLU A 30 3.41 -0.55 17.96
CA GLU A 30 4.70 -1.23 18.17
C GLU A 30 5.82 -0.21 18.42
N PRO A 31 6.11 0.16 19.68
CA PRO A 31 7.03 1.27 20.00
C PRO A 31 8.46 1.12 19.50
N ASN A 32 8.88 -0.11 19.15
CA ASN A 32 10.23 -0.36 18.66
C ASN A 32 10.43 0.01 17.18
N ARG A 33 9.37 0.38 16.47
CA ARG A 33 9.49 0.82 15.08
C ARG A 33 10.24 2.15 14.98
N ALA A 34 10.97 2.35 13.88
CA ALA A 34 11.69 3.59 13.61
C ALA A 34 10.72 4.76 13.36
N ASP A 35 11.21 5.99 13.53
CA ASP A 35 10.44 7.20 13.19
C ASP A 35 10.15 7.27 11.70
N GLY A 36 8.90 7.61 11.33
CA GLY A 36 8.47 7.70 9.95
C GLY A 36 9.29 8.68 9.13
N GLN A 37 9.62 9.84 9.69
CA GLN A 37 10.41 10.85 8.99
C GLN A 37 11.81 10.37 8.62
N LYS A 38 12.41 9.49 9.43
CA LYS A 38 13.73 8.93 9.14
C LYS A 38 13.71 7.94 8.00
N ILE A 39 12.63 7.15 7.88
CA ILE A 39 12.59 6.04 6.94
C ILE A 39 11.85 6.36 5.65
N ALA A 40 11.04 7.43 5.59
CA ALA A 40 10.12 7.66 4.49
C ALA A 40 10.79 7.71 3.11
N PRO A 41 11.93 8.41 2.91
CA PRO A 41 12.58 8.40 1.59
C PRO A 41 13.07 7.01 1.18
N ALA A 42 13.73 6.29 2.09
CA ALA A 42 14.23 4.93 1.82
C ALA A 42 13.06 3.94 1.62
N TYR A 43 12.00 4.10 2.39
CA TYR A 43 10.81 3.26 2.27
C TYR A 43 10.12 3.45 0.92
N ARG A 44 9.98 4.70 0.46
CA ARG A 44 9.46 5.00 -0.87
C ARG A 44 10.29 4.33 -1.97
N GLU A 45 11.62 4.46 -1.90
CA GLU A 45 12.53 3.81 -2.85
C GLU A 45 12.35 2.29 -2.84
N ARG A 46 12.19 1.71 -1.65
CA ARG A 46 11.94 0.26 -1.50
C ARG A 46 10.65 -0.16 -2.18
N LEU A 47 9.56 0.60 -2.02
CA LEU A 47 8.29 0.30 -2.67
C LEU A 47 8.42 0.33 -4.19
N LEU A 48 9.11 1.34 -4.74
CA LEU A 48 9.35 1.45 -6.18
C LEU A 48 10.20 0.29 -6.70
N THR A 49 11.24 -0.09 -5.96
CA THR A 49 12.08 -1.24 -6.31
C THR A 49 11.27 -2.54 -6.33
N GLN A 50 10.45 -2.76 -5.31
CA GLN A 50 9.58 -3.94 -5.25
C GLN A 50 8.58 -3.97 -6.41
N CYS A 51 8.01 -2.83 -6.78
CA CYS A 51 7.12 -2.73 -7.93
C CYS A 51 7.84 -3.14 -9.23
N ASN A 52 9.09 -2.72 -9.42
CA ASN A 52 9.88 -3.12 -10.59
C ASN A 52 10.18 -4.61 -10.60
N GLN A 53 10.49 -5.18 -9.45
CA GLN A 53 10.86 -6.60 -9.33
C GLN A 53 9.67 -7.56 -9.45
N SER A 54 8.50 -7.13 -8.97
CA SER A 54 7.33 -8.00 -8.82
C SER A 54 6.13 -7.51 -9.63
N GLN A 55 6.35 -6.76 -10.70
CA GLN A 55 5.31 -6.21 -11.56
C GLN A 55 4.21 -5.52 -10.77
N GLY A 56 4.63 -4.68 -9.84
CA GLY A 56 3.73 -3.98 -8.95
C GLY A 56 3.33 -2.61 -9.46
N LYS A 57 2.40 -1.99 -8.74
CA LYS A 57 1.92 -0.65 -9.03
C LYS A 57 1.53 0.06 -7.74
N ILE A 58 1.75 1.36 -7.71
CA ILE A 58 1.23 2.24 -6.66
C ILE A 58 0.10 3.06 -7.26
N PHE A 59 -1.09 2.97 -6.64
CA PHE A 59 -2.20 3.87 -6.93
C PHE A 59 -2.27 4.91 -5.83
N VAL A 60 -2.54 6.15 -6.22
CA VAL A 60 -2.75 7.26 -5.28
C VAL A 60 -4.16 7.79 -5.40
N ALA A 61 -4.69 8.32 -4.30
CA ALA A 61 -5.95 9.06 -4.30
C ALA A 61 -5.64 10.53 -4.09
N GLN A 62 -6.18 11.35 -4.97
CA GLN A 62 -5.99 12.81 -4.95
C GLN A 62 -7.31 13.49 -4.58
N ALA A 63 -7.24 14.38 -3.60
CA ALA A 63 -8.36 15.24 -3.22
C ALA A 63 -7.80 16.63 -2.91
N ASP A 64 -8.56 17.66 -3.25
CA ASP A 64 -8.14 19.05 -2.99
C ASP A 64 -6.76 19.39 -3.58
N GLY A 65 -6.39 18.75 -4.69
CA GLY A 65 -5.12 18.96 -5.38
C GLY A 65 -3.91 18.28 -4.74
N ILE A 66 -4.09 17.45 -3.72
CA ILE A 66 -3.01 16.73 -3.05
C ILE A 66 -3.28 15.23 -2.99
N VAL A 67 -2.21 14.44 -2.90
CA VAL A 67 -2.30 13.00 -2.63
C VAL A 67 -2.62 12.79 -1.16
N ILE A 68 -3.74 12.14 -0.88
CA ILE A 68 -4.25 11.93 0.49
C ILE A 68 -4.29 10.45 0.88
N ALA A 69 -3.95 9.57 -0.02
CA ALA A 69 -3.96 8.14 0.23
C ALA A 69 -3.15 7.41 -0.85
N PHE A 70 -2.67 6.21 -0.54
CA PHE A 70 -2.06 5.35 -1.55
C PHE A 70 -2.23 3.88 -1.19
N ILE A 71 -2.06 3.03 -2.19
CA ILE A 71 -1.95 1.59 -2.05
C ILE A 71 -0.81 1.10 -2.95
N CYS A 72 -0.01 0.17 -2.44
CA CYS A 72 1.01 -0.52 -3.21
C CYS A 72 0.64 -1.99 -3.35
N VAL A 73 0.52 -2.46 -4.58
CA VAL A 73 0.21 -3.84 -4.90
C VAL A 73 1.32 -4.43 -5.74
N LEU A 74 1.83 -5.59 -5.33
CA LEU A 74 2.77 -6.40 -6.10
C LEU A 74 1.98 -7.53 -6.75
N SER A 75 2.12 -7.74 -8.06
CA SER A 75 1.29 -8.73 -8.76
C SER A 75 1.88 -10.12 -8.80
N ARG A 76 3.19 -10.26 -8.57
CA ARG A 76 3.89 -11.56 -8.61
C ARG A 76 4.89 -11.66 -7.48
N VAL A 77 4.47 -12.24 -6.38
CA VAL A 77 5.33 -12.57 -5.26
C VAL A 77 5.42 -14.07 -5.14
N ASP A 78 6.65 -14.60 -5.08
CA ASP A 78 6.91 -16.02 -4.89
C ASP A 78 7.20 -16.30 -3.43
N GLU A 79 6.46 -17.25 -2.84
CA GLU A 79 6.90 -17.95 -1.65
C GLU A 79 7.34 -19.35 -2.07
N GLU A 80 8.57 -19.72 -1.73
CA GLU A 80 9.08 -21.07 -1.97
C GLU A 80 8.43 -22.05 -1.00
N GLU A 81 7.19 -22.46 -1.28
CA GLU A 81 6.53 -23.54 -0.56
C GLU A 81 6.51 -24.78 -1.45
N LEU A 82 7.19 -25.82 -0.99
CA LEU A 82 7.34 -27.10 -1.71
C LEU A 82 6.02 -27.87 -1.90
N ILE A 83 4.95 -27.41 -1.28
CA ILE A 83 3.66 -28.10 -1.27
C ILE A 83 2.58 -27.41 -2.12
N GLU A 84 2.83 -26.24 -2.66
CA GLU A 84 1.90 -25.51 -3.53
C GLU A 84 2.28 -25.60 -4.98
N GLU A 85 1.30 -25.89 -5.85
CA GLU A 85 1.52 -25.95 -7.31
C GLU A 85 1.67 -24.58 -7.95
N ASN A 86 1.10 -23.53 -7.32
CA ASN A 86 1.19 -22.14 -7.76
C ASN A 86 1.59 -21.24 -6.60
N PRO A 87 2.90 -21.13 -6.32
CA PRO A 87 3.36 -20.31 -5.19
C PRO A 87 3.22 -18.80 -5.42
N GLU A 88 3.00 -18.36 -6.68
CA GLU A 88 2.87 -16.94 -6.98
C GLU A 88 1.52 -16.37 -6.53
N PHE A 89 1.55 -15.21 -5.90
CA PHE A 89 0.36 -14.50 -5.46
C PHE A 89 0.58 -12.99 -5.60
N ALA A 90 -0.50 -12.22 -5.65
CA ALA A 90 -0.43 -10.77 -5.51
C ALA A 90 -0.43 -10.39 -4.03
N TYR A 91 0.24 -9.30 -3.71
CA TYR A 91 0.42 -8.88 -2.33
C TYR A 91 0.27 -7.36 -2.20
N ILE A 92 -0.54 -6.93 -1.24
CA ILE A 92 -0.63 -5.53 -0.89
C ILE A 92 0.37 -5.26 0.22
N THR A 93 1.37 -4.44 -0.07
CA THR A 93 2.39 -4.08 0.91
C THR A 93 1.87 -3.03 1.88
N ASP A 94 1.12 -2.06 1.38
CA ASP A 94 0.63 -0.94 2.17
C ASP A 94 -0.66 -0.39 1.59
N VAL A 95 -1.56 0.05 2.47
CA VAL A 95 -2.69 0.90 2.16
C VAL A 95 -2.79 1.96 3.25
N VAL A 96 -2.77 3.22 2.84
CA VAL A 96 -2.75 4.36 3.76
C VAL A 96 -3.75 5.39 3.31
N VAL A 97 -4.56 5.88 4.25
CA VAL A 97 -5.43 7.05 4.05
C VAL A 97 -5.10 8.05 5.15
N LEU A 98 -4.81 9.30 4.78
CA LEU A 98 -4.53 10.35 5.77
C LEU A 98 -5.73 10.51 6.72
N PRO A 99 -5.49 10.79 8.01
CA PRO A 99 -6.55 10.80 9.02
C PRO A 99 -7.76 11.67 8.66
N ALA A 100 -7.54 12.87 8.10
CA ALA A 100 -8.61 13.79 7.75
C ALA A 100 -9.56 13.25 6.65
N TYR A 101 -9.15 12.23 5.91
CA TYR A 101 -9.91 11.67 4.79
C TYR A 101 -10.44 10.26 5.06
N ARG A 102 -10.26 9.75 6.26
CA ARG A 102 -10.77 8.42 6.66
C ARG A 102 -12.29 8.42 6.80
N GLY A 103 -12.88 7.22 6.68
CA GLY A 103 -14.32 7.06 6.81
C GLY A 103 -15.13 7.47 5.58
N ARG A 104 -14.48 7.67 4.44
CA ARG A 104 -15.12 8.10 3.18
C ARG A 104 -15.08 7.04 2.08
N GLY A 105 -14.64 5.82 2.41
CA GLY A 105 -14.54 4.72 1.45
C GLY A 105 -13.33 4.75 0.53
N ILE A 106 -12.36 5.62 0.77
CA ILE A 106 -11.16 5.78 -0.08
C ILE A 106 -10.30 4.52 -0.02
N GLY A 107 -10.05 3.97 1.17
CA GLY A 107 -9.27 2.75 1.34
C GLY A 107 -9.89 1.58 0.61
N ARG A 108 -11.20 1.42 0.69
CA ARG A 108 -11.94 0.37 -0.03
C ARG A 108 -11.84 0.56 -1.54
N ALA A 109 -11.96 1.80 -2.03
CA ALA A 109 -11.82 2.10 -3.45
C ALA A 109 -10.40 1.77 -3.95
N LEU A 110 -9.37 2.10 -3.18
CA LEU A 110 -7.98 1.72 -3.49
C LEU A 110 -7.81 0.20 -3.55
N LEU A 111 -8.40 -0.54 -2.60
CA LEU A 111 -8.38 -2.00 -2.62
C LEU A 111 -9.02 -2.57 -3.88
N GLN A 112 -10.11 -1.99 -4.35
CA GLN A 112 -10.76 -2.40 -5.60
C GLN A 112 -9.86 -2.18 -6.81
N TYR A 113 -9.12 -1.06 -6.87
CA TYR A 113 -8.15 -0.80 -7.93
C TYR A 113 -6.99 -1.80 -7.89
N ALA A 114 -6.47 -2.08 -6.70
CA ALA A 114 -5.39 -3.07 -6.52
C ALA A 114 -5.84 -4.47 -6.92
N GLU A 115 -7.04 -4.87 -6.53
CA GLU A 115 -7.62 -6.16 -6.89
C GLU A 115 -7.78 -6.28 -8.41
N ALA A 116 -8.34 -5.26 -9.06
CA ALA A 116 -8.51 -5.24 -10.51
C ALA A 116 -7.16 -5.35 -11.22
N TYR A 117 -6.14 -4.64 -10.75
CA TYR A 117 -4.80 -4.73 -11.30
C TYR A 117 -4.22 -6.13 -11.13
N ALA A 118 -4.35 -6.72 -9.95
CA ALA A 118 -3.85 -8.08 -9.67
C ALA A 118 -4.50 -9.11 -10.59
N ILE A 119 -5.82 -9.04 -10.78
CA ILE A 119 -6.57 -9.91 -11.70
C ILE A 119 -6.09 -9.72 -13.13
N GLN A 120 -5.92 -8.48 -13.56
CA GLN A 120 -5.44 -8.15 -14.91
C GLN A 120 -4.05 -8.74 -15.16
N GLN A 121 -3.20 -8.81 -14.13
CA GLN A 121 -1.87 -9.40 -14.20
C GLN A 121 -1.88 -10.93 -14.07
N GLY A 122 -3.04 -11.54 -13.89
CA GLY A 122 -3.21 -12.98 -13.84
C GLY A 122 -3.12 -13.60 -12.44
N ALA A 123 -3.13 -12.81 -11.39
CA ALA A 123 -3.09 -13.34 -10.03
C ALA A 123 -4.42 -14.02 -9.66
N ALA A 124 -4.33 -15.21 -9.04
CA ALA A 124 -5.48 -15.95 -8.54
C ALA A 124 -5.75 -15.65 -7.06
N VAL A 125 -4.74 -15.18 -6.33
CA VAL A 125 -4.81 -14.91 -4.89
C VAL A 125 -4.20 -13.54 -4.62
N LEU A 126 -4.86 -12.76 -3.76
CA LEU A 126 -4.37 -11.49 -3.27
C LEU A 126 -4.25 -11.57 -1.74
N LYS A 127 -3.04 -11.32 -1.23
CA LYS A 127 -2.76 -11.36 0.20
C LYS A 127 -2.47 -9.96 0.74
N VAL A 128 -2.84 -9.72 1.99
CA VAL A 128 -2.50 -8.50 2.71
C VAL A 128 -2.25 -8.85 4.18
N ASP A 129 -1.16 -8.31 4.73
CA ASP A 129 -0.84 -8.47 6.14
C ASP A 129 -1.15 -7.18 6.90
N VAL A 130 -1.72 -7.31 8.09
CA VAL A 130 -1.95 -6.19 9.00
C VAL A 130 -1.53 -6.58 10.40
N LEU A 131 -1.11 -5.59 11.20
CA LEU A 131 -0.84 -5.82 12.61
C LEU A 131 -2.13 -6.24 13.32
N ALA A 132 -2.03 -7.25 14.19
CA ALA A 132 -3.19 -7.75 14.93
C ALA A 132 -3.88 -6.65 15.75
N ALA A 133 -3.11 -5.68 16.24
CA ALA A 133 -3.61 -4.53 17.01
C ALA A 133 -4.28 -3.47 16.13
N ASN A 134 -4.15 -3.53 14.80
CA ASN A 134 -4.74 -2.55 13.88
C ASN A 134 -6.15 -2.99 13.48
N THR A 135 -7.12 -2.78 14.37
CA THR A 135 -8.51 -3.20 14.15
C THR A 135 -9.16 -2.46 12.98
N ALA A 136 -8.85 -1.19 12.79
CA ALA A 136 -9.40 -0.39 11.70
C ALA A 136 -9.01 -0.96 10.32
N ALA A 137 -7.76 -1.38 10.14
CA ALA A 137 -7.32 -1.99 8.89
C ALA A 137 -7.93 -3.39 8.68
N ARG A 138 -8.12 -4.15 9.75
CA ARG A 138 -8.71 -5.51 9.68
C ARG A 138 -10.17 -5.50 9.28
N GLU A 139 -10.86 -4.39 9.44
CA GLU A 139 -12.28 -4.25 9.11
C GLU A 139 -12.54 -3.68 7.70
N LEU A 140 -11.50 -3.43 6.94
CA LEU A 140 -11.64 -2.95 5.56
C LEU A 140 -12.33 -3.94 4.63
#